data_ad53de177fb4fe8c3510a5028b8e5d5c
#
_entry.id   ad53de177fb4fe8c3510a5028b8e5d5c
#
_cell.length_a   1.000
_cell.length_b   1.000
_cell.length_c   1.000
_cell.angle_alpha   90.00
_cell.angle_beta   90.00
_cell.angle_gamma   90.00
#
_symmetry.space_group_name_H-M   'P 1'
#
loop_
_entity.id
_entity.type
_entity.pdbx_description
1 polymer ?
#
loop_
_entity_poly.entity_id
_entity_poly.type
_entity_poly.pdbx_seq_one_letter_code
_entity_poly.pdbx_strand_id
1 'polypeptide(L)'
;MRTALSISLGLILMLACGISAGQRIWVETPEDCGDWVKARKLKRASPYEAHLVGLLSGMAIGRMIDVWKAQGNPMTRDQAILWMDKYCESNPRAKVVVGAEELANERTNGEYRRLQKNVTVTPLSAQPDTK
;
A
#
# COMPACT_ATOMS: atom_id res chain seq x y z
N MET A 1 -30.27 36.78 38.67
CA MET A 1 -30.56 35.42 38.32
C MET A 1 -30.44 35.13 36.82
N ARG A 2 -29.48 35.72 36.07
CA ARG A 2 -29.32 35.55 34.61
C ARG A 2 -27.93 35.01 34.20
N THR A 3 -27.04 34.71 35.13
CA THR A 3 -25.66 34.30 34.86
C THR A 3 -25.39 32.80 35.01
N ALA A 4 -26.30 32.03 35.57
CA ALA A 4 -26.11 30.60 35.81
C ALA A 4 -26.45 29.68 34.62
N LEU A 5 -27.23 30.16 33.63
CA LEU A 5 -27.71 29.34 32.50
C LEU A 5 -26.68 29.22 31.36
N SER A 6 -25.73 30.18 31.26
CA SER A 6 -24.77 30.21 30.17
C SER A 6 -23.57 29.24 30.34
N ILE A 7 -23.30 28.81 31.58
CA ILE A 7 -22.14 27.94 31.85
C ILE A 7 -22.47 26.46 31.57
N SER A 8 -23.74 26.08 31.75
CA SER A 8 -24.17 24.69 31.53
C SER A 8 -24.19 24.29 30.01
N LEU A 9 -24.40 25.25 29.11
CA LEU A 9 -24.47 24.98 27.69
C LEU A 9 -23.08 24.80 27.04
N GLY A 10 -22.05 25.45 27.62
CA GLY A 10 -20.68 25.32 27.15
C GLY A 10 -20.02 23.98 27.50
N LEU A 11 -20.44 23.36 28.60
CA LEU A 11 -19.84 22.10 29.05
C LEU A 11 -20.36 20.88 28.29
N ILE A 12 -21.55 20.96 27.72
CA ILE A 12 -22.15 19.85 26.94
C ILE A 12 -21.54 19.78 25.53
N LEU A 13 -21.03 20.87 24.98
CA LEU A 13 -20.42 20.88 23.65
C LEU A 13 -19.02 20.24 23.59
N MET A 14 -18.33 20.08 24.74
CA MET A 14 -16.97 19.53 24.78
C MET A 14 -16.94 18.00 24.88
N LEU A 15 -18.05 17.32 25.13
CA LEU A 15 -18.10 15.84 25.18
C LEU A 15 -18.39 15.16 23.84
N ALA A 16 -18.61 15.93 22.76
CA ALA A 16 -18.86 15.40 21.43
C ALA A 16 -17.58 15.26 20.58
N CYS A 17 -16.38 15.34 21.18
CA CYS A 17 -15.14 15.05 20.48
C CYS A 17 -15.02 13.54 20.29
N GLY A 18 -15.50 13.12 19.13
CA GLY A 18 -15.80 11.76 18.73
C GLY A 18 -14.66 10.79 18.91
N ILE A 19 -15.01 9.62 19.37
CA ILE A 19 -14.27 8.38 19.21
C ILE A 19 -14.02 8.22 17.71
N SER A 20 -12.82 8.54 17.26
CA SER A 20 -12.36 8.15 15.91
C SER A 20 -12.24 6.64 15.92
N ALA A 21 -13.33 5.98 15.56
CA ALA A 21 -13.29 4.57 15.21
C ALA A 21 -12.25 4.42 14.09
N GLY A 22 -11.12 3.84 14.41
CA GLY A 22 -10.06 3.58 13.44
C GLY A 22 -10.67 2.84 12.25
N GLN A 23 -10.79 3.52 11.12
CA GLN A 23 -11.24 2.89 9.89
C GLN A 23 -10.25 1.79 9.55
N ARG A 24 -10.69 0.54 9.60
CA ARG A 24 -9.94 -0.57 9.02
C ARG A 24 -9.96 -0.35 7.52
N ILE A 25 -8.83 0.08 6.98
CA ILE A 25 -8.64 0.14 5.53
C ILE A 25 -8.49 -1.31 5.08
N TRP A 26 -9.55 -1.85 4.49
CA TRP A 26 -9.45 -3.08 3.72
C TRP A 26 -8.77 -2.72 2.39
N VAL A 27 -7.53 -3.17 2.24
CA VAL A 27 -6.91 -3.23 0.92
C VAL A 27 -7.35 -4.57 0.34
N GLU A 28 -8.40 -4.57 -0.46
CA GLU A 28 -8.71 -5.71 -1.30
C GLU A 28 -7.55 -5.80 -2.31
N THR A 29 -6.66 -6.75 -2.08
CA THR A 29 -5.64 -7.07 -3.08
C THR A 29 -6.31 -8.02 -4.06
N PRO A 30 -6.76 -7.53 -5.21
CA PRO A 30 -7.17 -8.43 -6.24
C PRO A 30 -5.94 -9.23 -6.66
N GLU A 31 -6.11 -10.52 -6.86
CA GLU A 31 -5.71 -11.12 -8.08
C GLU A 31 -4.39 -11.84 -8.00
N ASP A 32 -4.52 -13.06 -8.35
CA ASP A 32 -3.38 -13.87 -8.74
C ASP A 32 -2.97 -13.55 -10.19
N CYS A 33 -1.85 -14.07 -10.57
CA CYS A 33 -1.32 -13.94 -11.92
C CYS A 33 -2.22 -14.56 -12.99
N GLY A 34 -3.09 -15.51 -12.64
CA GLY A 34 -4.08 -16.06 -13.55
C GLY A 34 -5.10 -15.02 -13.98
N ASP A 35 -5.59 -14.20 -13.03
CA ASP A 35 -6.51 -13.10 -13.32
C ASP A 35 -5.82 -12.00 -14.15
N TRP A 36 -4.56 -11.67 -13.82
CA TRP A 36 -3.76 -10.75 -14.63
C TRP A 36 -3.70 -11.19 -16.09
N VAL A 37 -3.26 -12.42 -16.35
CA VAL A 37 -3.13 -12.97 -17.71
C VAL A 37 -4.47 -13.00 -18.43
N LYS A 38 -5.55 -13.38 -17.73
CA LYS A 38 -6.91 -13.39 -18.28
C LYS A 38 -7.37 -11.98 -18.68
N ALA A 39 -7.16 -10.98 -17.81
CA ALA A 39 -7.51 -9.60 -18.10
C ALA A 39 -6.73 -9.05 -19.31
N ARG A 40 -5.44 -9.38 -19.42
CA ARG A 40 -4.60 -9.01 -20.57
C ARG A 40 -5.14 -9.59 -21.86
N LYS A 41 -5.49 -10.87 -21.88
CA LYS A 41 -6.09 -11.54 -23.07
C LYS A 41 -7.43 -10.94 -23.47
N LEU A 42 -8.24 -10.53 -22.52
CA LEU A 42 -9.55 -9.92 -22.75
C LEU A 42 -9.48 -8.40 -23.04
N LYS A 43 -8.29 -7.80 -23.11
CA LYS A 43 -8.08 -6.36 -23.25
C LYS A 43 -8.82 -5.53 -22.16
N ARG A 44 -8.93 -6.07 -20.96
CA ARG A 44 -9.58 -5.45 -19.79
C ARG A 44 -8.58 -5.19 -18.67
N ALA A 45 -7.31 -5.09 -18.98
CA ALA A 45 -6.23 -5.03 -18.00
C ALA A 45 -6.02 -3.64 -17.37
N SER A 46 -6.69 -2.58 -17.83
CA SER A 46 -6.45 -1.21 -17.35
C SER A 46 -6.55 -1.05 -15.81
N PRO A 47 -7.54 -1.63 -15.11
CA PRO A 47 -7.57 -1.56 -13.64
C PRO A 47 -6.40 -2.28 -12.99
N TYR A 48 -5.98 -3.43 -13.52
CA TYR A 48 -4.87 -4.24 -13.03
C TYR A 48 -3.52 -3.52 -13.22
N GLU A 49 -3.35 -2.90 -14.38
CA GLU A 49 -2.18 -2.09 -14.70
C GLU A 49 -2.08 -0.87 -13.78
N ALA A 50 -3.21 -0.19 -13.54
CA ALA A 50 -3.26 0.94 -12.60
C ALA A 50 -2.93 0.49 -11.18
N HIS A 51 -3.42 -0.69 -10.77
CA HIS A 51 -3.11 -1.28 -9.47
C HIS A 51 -1.61 -1.59 -9.32
N LEU A 52 -0.97 -2.20 -10.33
CA LEU A 52 0.47 -2.43 -10.33
C LEU A 52 1.27 -1.13 -10.15
N VAL A 53 0.91 -0.09 -10.90
CA VAL A 53 1.56 1.24 -10.77
C VAL A 53 1.37 1.80 -9.36
N GLY A 54 0.18 1.66 -8.80
CA GLY A 54 -0.13 2.07 -7.43
C GLY A 54 0.69 1.30 -6.39
N LEU A 55 0.83 -0.03 -6.54
CA LEU A 55 1.66 -0.87 -5.68
C LEU A 55 3.12 -0.42 -5.71
N LEU A 56 3.71 -0.30 -6.89
CA LEU A 56 5.11 0.11 -7.05
C LEU A 56 5.35 1.52 -6.49
N SER A 57 4.43 2.44 -6.71
CA SER A 57 4.52 3.81 -6.17
C SER A 57 4.35 3.83 -4.66
N GLY A 58 3.42 3.04 -4.13
CA GLY A 58 3.24 2.87 -2.69
C GLY A 58 4.46 2.26 -2.00
N MET A 59 5.07 1.25 -2.62
CA MET A 59 6.32 0.65 -2.15
C MET A 59 7.47 1.66 -2.15
N ALA A 60 7.59 2.48 -3.20
CA ALA A 60 8.60 3.52 -3.30
C ALA A 60 8.46 4.56 -2.19
N ILE A 61 7.24 5.08 -1.98
CA ILE A 61 6.95 6.09 -0.95
C ILE A 61 7.10 5.49 0.45
N GLY A 62 6.53 4.32 0.69
CA GLY A 62 6.53 3.69 2.02
C GLY A 62 7.92 3.26 2.50
N ARG A 63 8.88 3.09 1.61
CA ARG A 63 10.28 2.73 1.93
C ARG A 63 11.27 3.86 1.65
N MET A 64 10.79 5.00 1.13
CA MET A 64 11.65 6.12 0.71
C MET A 64 12.76 5.67 -0.25
N ILE A 65 12.42 4.78 -1.18
CA ILE A 65 13.34 4.22 -2.17
C ILE A 65 12.80 4.45 -3.57
N ASP A 66 13.64 4.89 -4.49
CA ASP A 66 13.20 5.16 -5.86
C ASP A 66 13.19 3.88 -6.71
N VAL A 67 12.02 3.26 -6.83
CA VAL A 67 11.81 2.08 -7.67
C VAL A 67 11.77 2.47 -9.16
N TRP A 68 11.22 3.66 -9.47
CA TRP A 68 11.00 4.09 -10.85
C TRP A 68 12.27 4.57 -11.55
N LYS A 69 13.19 5.22 -10.82
CA LYS A 69 14.46 5.75 -11.34
C LYS A 69 15.69 5.10 -10.70
N ALA A 70 15.52 3.89 -10.16
CA ALA A 70 16.61 3.20 -9.50
C ALA A 70 17.83 3.10 -10.43
N GLN A 71 19.01 3.30 -9.85
CA GLN A 71 20.30 3.19 -10.54
C GLN A 71 20.48 4.15 -11.74
N GLY A 72 19.76 5.28 -11.72
CA GLY A 72 19.83 6.25 -12.82
C GLY A 72 19.17 5.79 -14.13
N ASN A 73 18.51 4.63 -14.13
CA ASN A 73 17.80 4.08 -15.27
C ASN A 73 16.27 4.16 -15.04
N PRO A 74 15.56 5.14 -15.64
CA PRO A 74 14.13 5.26 -15.45
C PRO A 74 13.39 4.09 -16.07
N MET A 75 12.41 3.55 -15.32
CA MET A 75 11.47 2.54 -15.78
C MET A 75 10.15 3.21 -16.15
N THR A 76 9.62 2.91 -17.34
CA THR A 76 8.29 3.36 -17.74
C THR A 76 7.20 2.44 -17.21
N ARG A 77 5.96 2.95 -17.20
CA ARG A 77 4.78 2.13 -16.89
C ARG A 77 4.71 0.88 -17.76
N ASP A 78 4.92 1.03 -19.07
CA ASP A 78 4.83 -0.09 -20.01
C ASP A 78 5.90 -1.15 -19.76
N GLN A 79 7.10 -0.75 -19.35
CA GLN A 79 8.15 -1.69 -18.95
C GLN A 79 7.78 -2.47 -17.70
N ALA A 80 7.17 -1.82 -16.70
CA ALA A 80 6.68 -2.52 -15.51
C ALA A 80 5.57 -3.52 -15.86
N ILE A 81 4.65 -3.15 -16.75
CA ILE A 81 3.56 -4.02 -17.22
C ILE A 81 4.14 -5.23 -17.98
N LEU A 82 5.06 -5.02 -18.91
CA LEU A 82 5.72 -6.09 -19.68
C LEU A 82 6.51 -7.04 -18.77
N TRP A 83 7.14 -6.50 -17.73
CA TRP A 83 7.83 -7.31 -16.73
C TRP A 83 6.83 -8.20 -15.97
N MET A 84 5.71 -7.62 -15.55
CA MET A 84 4.64 -8.35 -14.85
C MET A 84 3.99 -9.42 -15.76
N ASP A 85 3.81 -9.15 -17.05
CA ASP A 85 3.32 -10.14 -18.00
C ASP A 85 4.20 -11.40 -17.98
N LYS A 86 5.51 -11.24 -18.11
CA LYS A 86 6.49 -12.35 -18.07
C LYS A 86 6.52 -13.06 -16.72
N TYR A 87 6.46 -12.28 -15.63
CA TYR A 87 6.42 -12.84 -14.29
C TYR A 87 5.19 -13.74 -14.10
N CYS A 88 4.02 -13.25 -14.50
CA CYS A 88 2.77 -13.96 -14.34
C CYS A 88 2.63 -15.17 -15.28
N GLU A 89 3.20 -15.13 -16.48
CA GLU A 89 3.30 -16.30 -17.35
C GLU A 89 4.09 -17.43 -16.69
N SER A 90 5.15 -17.10 -15.97
CA SER A 90 6.01 -18.10 -15.31
C SER A 90 5.48 -18.52 -13.92
N ASN A 91 4.61 -17.70 -13.31
CA ASN A 91 4.13 -17.89 -11.93
C ASN A 91 2.60 -17.75 -11.84
N PRO A 92 1.81 -18.62 -12.50
CA PRO A 92 0.36 -18.42 -12.65
C PRO A 92 -0.43 -18.44 -11.34
N ARG A 93 0.13 -18.99 -10.26
CA ARG A 93 -0.49 -19.03 -8.93
C ARG A 93 0.02 -17.96 -7.97
N ALA A 94 1.01 -17.18 -8.38
CA ALA A 94 1.53 -16.10 -7.53
C ALA A 94 0.53 -14.95 -7.43
N LYS A 95 0.63 -14.18 -6.34
CA LYS A 95 -0.11 -12.92 -6.22
C LYS A 95 0.60 -11.82 -6.97
N VAL A 96 -0.13 -10.92 -7.61
CA VAL A 96 0.43 -9.75 -8.32
C VAL A 96 1.28 -8.88 -7.39
N VAL A 97 0.88 -8.74 -6.11
CA VAL A 97 1.69 -8.01 -5.12
C VAL A 97 3.07 -8.63 -4.92
N VAL A 98 3.19 -9.96 -4.95
CA VAL A 98 4.50 -10.64 -4.85
C VAL A 98 5.36 -10.33 -6.07
N GLY A 99 4.76 -10.32 -7.27
CA GLY A 99 5.46 -9.89 -8.48
C GLY A 99 5.92 -8.43 -8.40
N ALA A 100 5.09 -7.54 -7.86
CA ALA A 100 5.48 -6.14 -7.66
C ALA A 100 6.65 -5.99 -6.67
N GLU A 101 6.68 -6.78 -5.59
CA GLU A 101 7.81 -6.84 -4.64
C GLU A 101 9.09 -7.37 -5.29
N GLU A 102 9.00 -8.39 -6.13
CA GLU A 102 10.14 -8.91 -6.88
C GLU A 102 10.68 -7.86 -7.86
N LEU A 103 9.81 -7.19 -8.60
CA LEU A 103 10.21 -6.09 -9.49
C LEU A 103 10.89 -4.95 -8.73
N ALA A 104 10.28 -4.50 -7.62
CA ALA A 104 10.88 -3.46 -6.79
C ALA A 104 12.26 -3.88 -6.26
N ASN A 105 12.40 -5.14 -5.84
CA ASN A 105 13.66 -5.68 -5.36
C ASN A 105 14.73 -5.78 -6.45
N GLU A 106 14.36 -6.24 -7.65
CA GLU A 106 15.26 -6.28 -8.82
C GLU A 106 15.72 -4.87 -9.20
N ARG A 107 14.78 -3.93 -9.31
CA ARG A 107 15.08 -2.53 -9.64
C ARG A 107 16.04 -1.86 -8.67
N THR A 108 15.99 -2.22 -7.41
CA THR A 108 16.78 -1.61 -6.32
C THR A 108 17.98 -2.44 -5.89
N ASN A 109 18.41 -3.43 -6.69
CA ASN A 109 19.53 -4.32 -6.33
C ASN A 109 19.41 -4.97 -4.94
N GLY A 110 18.21 -5.40 -4.57
CA GLY A 110 17.95 -6.05 -3.29
C GLY A 110 17.76 -5.10 -2.10
N GLU A 111 17.84 -3.79 -2.31
CA GLU A 111 17.67 -2.81 -1.23
C GLU A 111 16.23 -2.81 -0.69
N TYR A 112 15.24 -2.94 -1.56
CA TYR A 112 13.83 -3.04 -1.14
C TYR A 112 13.63 -4.15 -0.10
N ARG A 113 14.14 -5.35 -0.36
CA ARG A 113 14.02 -6.49 0.56
C ARG A 113 14.85 -6.32 1.83
N ARG A 114 16.00 -5.65 1.77
CA ARG A 114 16.78 -5.31 2.97
C ARG A 114 16.00 -4.39 3.90
N LEU A 115 15.40 -3.34 3.36
CA LEU A 115 14.57 -2.41 4.13
C LEU A 115 13.34 -3.09 4.73
N GLN A 116 12.75 -4.05 4.03
CA GLN A 116 11.62 -4.83 4.53
C GLN A 116 11.97 -5.64 5.77
N LYS A 117 13.14 -6.25 5.83
CA LYS A 117 13.62 -7.04 6.98
C LYS A 117 13.88 -6.19 8.23
N ASN A 118 14.19 -4.91 8.05
CA ASN A 118 14.55 -4.01 9.15
C ASN A 118 13.32 -3.34 9.79
N VAL A 119 12.12 -3.54 9.26
CA VAL A 119 10.89 -3.06 9.88
C VAL A 119 10.45 -4.05 10.95
N THR A 120 10.88 -3.80 12.17
CA THR A 120 10.33 -4.47 13.34
C THR A 120 8.94 -3.86 13.59
N VAL A 121 7.89 -4.57 13.22
CA VAL A 121 6.53 -4.19 13.59
C VAL A 121 6.38 -4.48 15.08
N THR A 122 6.48 -3.46 15.92
CA THR A 122 6.10 -3.58 17.34
C THR A 122 4.58 -3.73 17.38
N PRO A 123 4.05 -4.86 17.88
CA PRO A 123 2.60 -5.01 17.99
C PRO A 123 2.03 -3.91 18.90
N LEU A 124 0.89 -3.35 18.52
CA LEU A 124 0.21 -2.27 19.28
C LEU A 124 -0.10 -2.68 20.74
N SER A 125 -0.17 -3.99 21.00
CA SER A 125 -0.36 -4.58 22.34
C SER A 125 0.86 -4.46 23.27
N ALA A 126 2.00 -4.00 22.76
CA ALA A 126 3.22 -3.82 23.55
C ALA A 126 3.46 -2.37 24.00
N GLN A 127 2.51 -1.45 23.75
CA GLN A 127 2.60 -0.11 24.34
C GLN A 127 2.26 -0.20 25.83
N PRO A 128 3.17 0.24 26.71
CA PRO A 128 2.85 0.34 28.13
C PRO A 128 1.72 1.35 28.33
N ASP A 129 0.69 0.94 29.06
CA ASP A 129 -0.39 1.83 29.50
C ASP A 129 0.23 3.03 30.24
N THR A 130 0.28 4.17 29.57
CA THR A 130 0.62 5.43 30.22
C THR A 130 -0.54 5.81 31.13
N LYS A 131 -0.39 5.51 32.41
CA LYS A 131 -1.23 6.04 33.49
C LYS A 131 -1.03 7.52 33.66
#